data_3e67c0bee59f13b989ed30677dfa4fa2
#
_entry.id   3e67c0bee59f13b989ed30677dfa4fa2
#
_cell.length_a   1.000
_cell.length_b   1.000
_cell.length_c   1.000
_cell.angle_alpha   90.00
_cell.angle_beta   90.00
_cell.angle_gamma   90.00
#
_symmetry.space_group_name_H-M   'P 1'
#
loop_
_entity.id
_entity.type
_entity.pdbx_description
1 polymer ?
#
loop_
_entity_poly.entity_id
_entity_poly.type
_entity_poly.pdbx_seq_one_letter_code
_entity_poly.pdbx_strand_id
1 'polypeptide(L)'
;MKCLLLALSTAVFCTTIPSTLHADFKPEVKFAEVNGVKLAYYIRGEGEPLLMINGFVSSMSLWDPLMLETLAQQHQLILFDNRGVGLSTDTKENNTTIPQMADDAAGLIKALGLKKTNILAYSMGARIGQQVLIRHPDLVNKAVLCAADPSGKYDDPAAPDVEAKLNNPDAPKMERLALTVPDTEAGQAALKAALARIKSAVASGIMPDDFDVSKQTTERQDRARTTLWKADNSNFENLKNINVPVLITDGRYDAIDPPKNSLIIANQIPFSWLAFFDGGHSFLYTSPKHFADTVNAFLQ
;
A
#
# COMPACT_ATOMS: atom_id res chain seq x y z
N MET A 1 -46.44 50.53 -11.89
CA MET A 1 -45.87 49.16 -11.89
C MET A 1 -44.54 49.19 -11.11
N LYS A 2 -44.57 48.68 -9.86
CA LYS A 2 -43.38 48.60 -9.03
C LYS A 2 -42.86 47.16 -9.09
N CYS A 3 -41.71 46.93 -9.69
CA CYS A 3 -41.01 45.64 -9.66
C CYS A 3 -40.38 45.42 -8.26
N LEU A 4 -40.78 44.37 -7.59
CA LEU A 4 -40.18 43.91 -6.34
C LEU A 4 -39.05 42.90 -6.69
N LEU A 5 -37.81 43.27 -6.45
CA LEU A 5 -36.68 42.33 -6.52
C LEU A 5 -36.59 41.56 -5.21
N LEU A 6 -36.85 40.25 -5.26
CA LEU A 6 -36.54 39.32 -4.18
C LEU A 6 -35.07 38.91 -4.29
N ALA A 7 -34.26 39.32 -3.31
CA ALA A 7 -32.90 38.83 -3.17
C ALA A 7 -32.93 37.53 -2.35
N LEU A 8 -32.69 36.36 -2.99
CA LEU A 8 -32.40 35.12 -2.29
C LEU A 8 -30.96 35.12 -1.81
N SER A 9 -30.75 35.29 -0.54
CA SER A 9 -29.43 35.07 0.10
C SER A 9 -29.27 33.56 0.36
N THR A 10 -28.50 32.88 -0.44
CA THR A 10 -27.98 31.53 -0.15
C THR A 10 -26.90 31.61 0.90
N ALA A 11 -27.24 31.31 2.15
CA ALA A 11 -26.23 31.10 3.19
C ALA A 11 -25.50 29.79 2.90
N VAL A 12 -24.26 29.89 2.42
CA VAL A 12 -23.31 28.75 2.36
C VAL A 12 -22.89 28.48 3.80
N PHE A 13 -23.45 27.45 4.42
CA PHE A 13 -22.93 26.90 5.66
C PHE A 13 -21.59 26.21 5.35
N CYS A 14 -20.50 26.95 5.50
CA CYS A 14 -19.16 26.39 5.57
C CYS A 14 -19.02 25.73 6.94
N THR A 15 -19.36 24.44 7.05
CA THR A 15 -19.03 23.65 8.23
C THR A 15 -17.52 23.44 8.23
N THR A 16 -16.82 24.27 8.98
CA THR A 16 -15.44 24.02 9.37
C THR A 16 -15.44 22.78 10.24
N ILE A 17 -15.07 21.63 9.69
CA ILE A 17 -14.76 20.42 10.47
C ILE A 17 -13.54 20.79 11.33
N PRO A 18 -13.64 20.69 12.66
CA PRO A 18 -12.52 21.05 13.51
C PRO A 18 -11.32 20.13 13.23
N SER A 19 -10.19 20.71 12.92
CA SER A 19 -8.88 20.08 12.69
C SER A 19 -8.28 19.42 13.95
N THR A 20 -9.08 19.04 14.94
CA THR A 20 -8.62 18.62 16.28
C THR A 20 -8.62 17.11 16.52
N LEU A 21 -8.89 16.28 15.50
CA LEU A 21 -9.02 14.82 15.70
C LEU A 21 -7.71 14.02 15.77
N HIS A 22 -6.53 14.63 15.64
CA HIS A 22 -5.29 13.88 15.39
C HIS A 22 -4.18 13.99 16.43
N ALA A 23 -4.23 14.94 17.37
CA ALA A 23 -3.19 15.10 18.39
C ALA A 23 -3.20 14.00 19.47
N ASP A 24 -4.33 13.27 19.64
CA ASP A 24 -4.53 12.30 20.72
C ASP A 24 -4.59 10.84 20.25
N PHE A 25 -4.46 10.55 18.95
CA PHE A 25 -4.48 9.18 18.48
C PHE A 25 -3.22 8.45 18.92
N LYS A 26 -3.40 7.32 19.63
CA LYS A 26 -2.32 6.38 19.97
C LYS A 26 -2.70 5.00 19.43
N PRO A 27 -1.84 4.38 18.61
CA PRO A 27 -2.12 3.05 18.08
C PRO A 27 -2.11 2.02 19.21
N GLU A 28 -3.22 1.28 19.35
CA GLU A 28 -3.28 0.09 20.18
C GLU A 28 -2.89 -1.11 19.32
N VAL A 29 -1.64 -1.56 19.43
CA VAL A 29 -1.16 -2.71 18.68
C VAL A 29 -1.77 -3.99 19.29
N LYS A 30 -2.40 -4.77 18.41
CA LYS A 30 -3.04 -6.06 18.69
C LYS A 30 -2.38 -7.16 17.87
N PHE A 31 -2.66 -8.41 18.22
CA PHE A 31 -2.11 -9.56 17.52
C PHE A 31 -3.23 -10.53 17.12
N ALA A 32 -3.12 -11.08 15.92
CA ALA A 32 -3.99 -12.13 15.41
C ALA A 32 -3.15 -13.38 15.09
N GLU A 33 -3.59 -14.55 15.56
CA GLU A 33 -2.98 -15.84 15.21
C GLU A 33 -3.48 -16.24 13.81
N VAL A 34 -2.57 -16.31 12.85
CA VAL A 34 -2.89 -16.58 11.44
C VAL A 34 -1.82 -17.49 10.83
N ASN A 35 -2.22 -18.64 10.30
CA ASN A 35 -1.34 -19.57 9.57
C ASN A 35 0.00 -19.87 10.30
N GLY A 36 -0.04 -20.03 11.62
CA GLY A 36 1.13 -20.36 12.44
C GLY A 36 2.04 -19.18 12.79
N VAL A 37 1.63 -17.96 12.51
CA VAL A 37 2.30 -16.71 12.93
C VAL A 37 1.36 -15.80 13.70
N LYS A 38 1.92 -14.88 14.49
CA LYS A 38 1.19 -13.76 15.10
C LYS A 38 1.40 -12.54 14.23
N LEU A 39 0.33 -12.05 13.61
CA LEU A 39 0.37 -10.80 12.88
C LEU A 39 0.04 -9.65 13.83
N ALA A 40 0.95 -8.69 13.94
CA ALA A 40 0.72 -7.43 14.63
C ALA A 40 -0.10 -6.49 13.73
N TYR A 41 -1.09 -5.83 14.30
CA TYR A 41 -1.91 -4.86 13.61
C TYR A 41 -2.43 -3.77 14.56
N TYR A 42 -2.82 -2.64 14.01
CA TYR A 42 -3.65 -1.64 14.68
C TYR A 42 -4.72 -1.11 13.74
N ILE A 43 -5.75 -0.50 14.33
CA ILE A 43 -6.88 0.07 13.60
C ILE A 43 -6.88 1.58 13.80
N ARG A 44 -7.14 2.35 12.72
CA ARG A 44 -7.25 3.80 12.74
C ARG A 44 -8.45 4.25 11.90
N GLY A 45 -9.26 5.17 12.44
CA GLY A 45 -10.47 5.66 11.76
C GLY A 45 -11.67 4.72 11.93
N GLU A 46 -12.79 5.13 11.35
CA GLU A 46 -14.07 4.43 11.35
C GLU A 46 -14.65 4.39 9.93
N GLY A 47 -15.60 3.50 9.66
CA GLY A 47 -16.24 3.36 8.35
C GLY A 47 -15.97 2.00 7.71
N GLU A 48 -16.02 1.95 6.38
CA GLU A 48 -15.75 0.72 5.64
C GLU A 48 -14.30 0.25 5.85
N PRO A 49 -14.09 -1.05 6.15
CA PRO A 49 -12.74 -1.55 6.42
C PRO A 49 -11.86 -1.48 5.17
N LEU A 50 -10.62 -1.00 5.36
CA LEU A 50 -9.57 -0.92 4.36
C LEU A 50 -8.31 -1.59 4.89
N LEU A 51 -8.00 -2.79 4.40
CA LEU A 51 -6.77 -3.50 4.72
C LEU A 51 -5.60 -2.92 3.92
N MET A 52 -4.54 -2.51 4.62
CA MET A 52 -3.37 -1.88 4.04
C MET A 52 -2.19 -2.84 4.02
N ILE A 53 -1.81 -3.32 2.83
CA ILE A 53 -0.74 -4.32 2.62
C ILE A 53 0.52 -3.62 2.12
N ASN A 54 1.53 -3.51 2.98
CA ASN A 54 2.76 -2.79 2.67
C ASN A 54 3.77 -3.65 1.87
N GLY A 55 4.79 -2.96 1.32
CA GLY A 55 5.79 -3.54 0.44
C GLY A 55 6.90 -4.34 1.13
N PHE A 56 7.99 -4.56 0.39
CA PHE A 56 9.16 -5.30 0.82
C PHE A 56 9.79 -4.70 2.08
N VAL A 57 10.00 -5.53 3.10
CA VAL A 57 10.58 -5.18 4.42
C VAL A 57 10.02 -3.89 5.02
N SER A 58 8.75 -3.62 4.75
CA SER A 58 8.06 -2.42 5.20
C SER A 58 7.05 -2.76 6.29
N SER A 59 7.24 -2.15 7.47
CA SER A 59 6.32 -2.27 8.58
C SER A 59 5.07 -1.40 8.41
N MET A 60 4.07 -1.62 9.25
CA MET A 60 2.85 -0.82 9.27
C MET A 60 3.09 0.66 9.59
N SER A 61 4.23 1.02 10.19
CA SER A 61 4.62 2.41 10.49
C SER A 61 5.33 3.12 9.33
N LEU A 62 5.56 2.43 8.21
CA LEU A 62 6.13 3.08 7.03
C LEU A 62 5.11 3.76 6.12
N TRP A 63 3.81 3.65 6.39
CA TRP A 63 2.81 4.42 5.67
C TRP A 63 2.90 5.92 6.00
N ASP A 64 2.68 6.78 4.99
CA ASP A 64 2.75 8.23 5.19
C ASP A 64 1.60 8.72 6.12
N PRO A 65 1.90 9.43 7.22
CA PRO A 65 0.88 9.85 8.17
C PRO A 65 -0.18 10.80 7.59
N LEU A 66 0.13 11.64 6.60
CA LEU A 66 -0.85 12.50 5.93
C LEU A 66 -1.82 11.68 5.05
N MET A 67 -1.30 10.64 4.39
CA MET A 67 -2.15 9.71 3.65
C MET A 67 -3.09 8.97 4.60
N LEU A 68 -2.57 8.43 5.70
CA LEU A 68 -3.38 7.74 6.71
C LEU A 68 -4.44 8.66 7.31
N GLU A 69 -4.10 9.91 7.60
CA GLU A 69 -5.03 10.91 8.11
C GLU A 69 -6.19 11.15 7.15
N THR A 70 -5.90 11.31 5.87
CA THR A 70 -6.91 11.56 4.84
C THR A 70 -7.83 10.34 4.63
N LEU A 71 -7.27 9.14 4.58
CA LEU A 71 -8.03 7.90 4.42
C LEU A 71 -8.89 7.59 5.65
N ALA A 72 -8.36 7.80 6.87
CA ALA A 72 -9.05 7.52 8.13
C ALA A 72 -10.28 8.40 8.39
N GLN A 73 -10.48 9.46 7.60
CA GLN A 73 -11.70 10.28 7.66
C GLN A 73 -12.92 9.55 7.09
N GLN A 74 -12.74 8.52 6.25
CA GLN A 74 -13.80 7.82 5.56
C GLN A 74 -13.75 6.29 5.73
N HIS A 75 -12.60 5.76 6.17
CA HIS A 75 -12.36 4.33 6.26
C HIS A 75 -11.81 3.91 7.63
N GLN A 76 -12.17 2.70 8.03
CA GLN A 76 -11.49 1.99 9.11
C GLN A 76 -10.22 1.33 8.54
N LEU A 77 -9.07 1.97 8.72
CA LEU A 77 -7.79 1.46 8.25
C LEU A 77 -7.31 0.32 9.15
N ILE A 78 -6.99 -0.82 8.56
CA ILE A 78 -6.38 -1.97 9.22
C ILE A 78 -4.93 -2.04 8.72
N LEU A 79 -3.99 -1.59 9.56
CA LEU A 79 -2.57 -1.59 9.26
C LEU A 79 -1.92 -2.77 9.97
N PHE A 80 -1.13 -3.54 9.27
CA PHE A 80 -0.48 -4.72 9.83
C PHE A 80 0.93 -4.94 9.30
N ASP A 81 1.72 -5.65 10.05
CA ASP A 81 3.03 -6.13 9.64
C ASP A 81 2.90 -7.49 8.96
N ASN A 82 3.46 -7.62 7.76
CA ASN A 82 3.60 -8.93 7.12
C ASN A 82 4.44 -9.87 8.01
N ARG A 83 4.31 -11.19 7.83
CA ARG A 83 5.11 -12.18 8.57
C ARG A 83 6.59 -11.81 8.65
N GLY A 84 7.14 -11.85 9.85
CA GLY A 84 8.54 -11.57 10.15
C GLY A 84 8.95 -10.08 10.09
N VAL A 85 8.03 -9.17 9.77
CA VAL A 85 8.28 -7.73 9.74
C VAL A 85 7.84 -7.10 11.07
N GLY A 86 8.58 -6.11 11.54
CA GLY A 86 8.20 -5.30 12.68
C GLY A 86 7.87 -6.12 13.91
N LEU A 87 6.63 -6.05 14.36
CA LEU A 87 6.13 -6.75 15.53
C LEU A 87 5.50 -8.13 15.22
N SER A 88 5.39 -8.50 13.94
CA SER A 88 4.87 -9.81 13.54
C SER A 88 5.93 -10.91 13.66
N THR A 89 5.49 -12.10 14.09
CA THR A 89 6.37 -13.27 14.12
C THR A 89 6.52 -13.94 12.75
N ASP A 90 7.48 -14.84 12.62
CA ASP A 90 7.65 -15.71 11.44
C ASP A 90 7.71 -17.19 11.89
N THR A 91 7.52 -18.09 10.93
CA THR A 91 7.70 -19.53 11.16
C THR A 91 9.18 -19.92 11.12
N LYS A 92 9.52 -21.08 11.72
CA LYS A 92 10.88 -21.64 11.63
C LYS A 92 11.22 -22.04 10.19
N GLU A 93 10.26 -22.64 9.50
CA GLU A 93 10.38 -23.07 8.11
C GLU A 93 10.36 -21.85 7.16
N ASN A 94 11.15 -21.92 6.09
CA ASN A 94 11.14 -20.89 5.06
C ASN A 94 10.00 -21.15 4.07
N ASN A 95 8.78 -20.81 4.47
CA ASN A 95 7.57 -20.85 3.63
C ASN A 95 7.09 -19.47 3.18
N THR A 96 7.90 -18.44 3.32
CA THR A 96 7.57 -17.08 2.87
C THR A 96 7.53 -17.02 1.36
N THR A 97 6.33 -16.84 0.83
CA THR A 97 6.03 -16.65 -0.61
C THR A 97 4.96 -15.57 -0.76
N ILE A 98 4.80 -14.98 -1.95
CA ILE A 98 3.72 -14.04 -2.20
C ILE A 98 2.33 -14.68 -1.96
N PRO A 99 2.03 -15.91 -2.45
CA PRO A 99 0.78 -16.59 -2.12
C PRO A 99 0.59 -16.85 -0.61
N GLN A 100 1.64 -17.22 0.13
CA GLN A 100 1.52 -17.43 1.57
C GLN A 100 1.20 -16.13 2.33
N MET A 101 1.83 -15.02 1.95
CA MET A 101 1.52 -13.71 2.54
C MET A 101 0.10 -13.24 2.17
N ALA A 102 -0.42 -13.64 1.01
CA ALA A 102 -1.82 -13.41 0.65
C ALA A 102 -2.78 -14.24 1.51
N ASP A 103 -2.44 -15.50 1.80
CA ASP A 103 -3.21 -16.33 2.73
C ASP A 103 -3.17 -15.77 4.16
N ASP A 104 -2.08 -15.13 4.57
CA ASP A 104 -1.98 -14.45 5.86
C ASP A 104 -2.88 -13.20 5.92
N ALA A 105 -2.86 -12.37 4.88
CA ALA A 105 -3.75 -11.21 4.79
C ALA A 105 -5.23 -11.64 4.83
N ALA A 106 -5.59 -12.69 4.08
CA ALA A 106 -6.93 -13.28 4.11
C ALA A 106 -7.28 -13.86 5.49
N GLY A 107 -6.31 -14.48 6.15
CA GLY A 107 -6.45 -14.98 7.52
C GLY A 107 -6.71 -13.87 8.52
N LEU A 108 -6.02 -12.73 8.39
CA LEU A 108 -6.24 -11.56 9.23
C LEU A 108 -7.67 -11.00 9.05
N ILE A 109 -8.16 -10.87 7.81
CA ILE A 109 -9.54 -10.44 7.55
C ILE A 109 -10.53 -11.34 8.30
N LYS A 110 -10.35 -12.66 8.24
CA LYS A 110 -11.20 -13.65 8.91
C LYS A 110 -11.07 -13.57 10.44
N ALA A 111 -9.86 -13.43 10.96
CA ALA A 111 -9.59 -13.33 12.41
C ALA A 111 -10.23 -12.08 13.03
N LEU A 112 -10.34 -11.00 12.25
CA LEU A 112 -11.05 -9.78 12.65
C LEU A 112 -12.59 -9.88 12.52
N GLY A 113 -13.12 -11.01 12.07
CA GLY A 113 -14.57 -11.23 11.90
C GLY A 113 -15.17 -10.45 10.73
N LEU A 114 -14.35 -9.95 9.81
CA LEU A 114 -14.80 -9.18 8.66
C LEU A 114 -15.33 -10.13 7.58
N LYS A 115 -16.50 -9.82 7.04
CA LYS A 115 -17.06 -10.59 5.90
C LYS A 115 -16.35 -10.24 4.61
N LYS A 116 -16.14 -8.94 4.38
CA LYS A 116 -15.40 -8.38 3.25
C LYS A 116 -14.69 -7.11 3.68
N THR A 117 -13.65 -6.74 2.95
CA THR A 117 -12.89 -5.50 3.14
C THR A 117 -12.47 -4.91 1.79
N ASN A 118 -12.18 -3.63 1.75
CA ASN A 118 -11.39 -3.04 0.68
C ASN A 118 -9.90 -3.30 0.93
N ILE A 119 -9.09 -3.30 -0.13
CA ILE A 119 -7.63 -3.49 -0.03
C ILE A 119 -6.93 -2.29 -0.66
N LEU A 120 -5.91 -1.77 0.03
CA LEU A 120 -4.88 -0.90 -0.53
C LEU A 120 -3.53 -1.60 -0.36
N ALA A 121 -2.88 -1.88 -1.47
CA ALA A 121 -1.68 -2.69 -1.49
C ALA A 121 -0.58 -2.02 -2.32
N TYR A 122 0.65 -1.96 -1.81
CA TYR A 122 1.75 -1.21 -2.41
C TYR A 122 2.99 -2.07 -2.67
N SER A 123 3.60 -1.96 -3.87
CA SER A 123 4.84 -2.63 -4.27
C SER A 123 4.72 -4.15 -4.10
N MET A 124 5.60 -4.83 -3.38
CA MET A 124 5.43 -6.24 -3.04
C MET A 124 4.06 -6.52 -2.41
N GLY A 125 3.51 -5.58 -1.63
CA GLY A 125 2.14 -5.68 -1.11
C GLY A 125 1.08 -5.74 -2.21
N ALA A 126 1.28 -5.06 -3.34
CA ALA A 126 0.35 -5.15 -4.47
C ALA A 126 0.44 -6.50 -5.20
N ARG A 127 1.60 -7.16 -5.21
CA ARG A 127 1.73 -8.57 -5.64
C ARG A 127 0.95 -9.50 -4.70
N ILE A 128 1.05 -9.27 -3.38
CA ILE A 128 0.24 -9.95 -2.36
C ILE A 128 -1.26 -9.67 -2.61
N GLY A 129 -1.64 -8.41 -2.85
CA GLY A 129 -3.00 -8.01 -3.18
C GLY A 129 -3.57 -8.73 -4.41
N GLN A 130 -2.80 -8.86 -5.49
CA GLN A 130 -3.19 -9.66 -6.66
C GLN A 130 -3.51 -11.11 -6.26
N GLN A 131 -2.68 -11.73 -5.43
CA GLN A 131 -2.90 -13.10 -4.95
C GLN A 131 -4.10 -13.19 -3.99
N VAL A 132 -4.37 -12.17 -3.16
CA VAL A 132 -5.61 -12.13 -2.36
C VAL A 132 -6.84 -12.11 -3.28
N LEU A 133 -6.83 -11.29 -4.32
CA LEU A 133 -7.92 -11.18 -5.29
C LEU A 133 -8.17 -12.47 -6.07
N ILE A 134 -7.12 -13.22 -6.38
CA ILE A 134 -7.20 -14.49 -7.11
C ILE A 134 -7.65 -15.63 -6.20
N ARG A 135 -7.11 -15.72 -4.98
CA ARG A 135 -7.26 -16.88 -4.08
C ARG A 135 -8.43 -16.73 -3.11
N HIS A 136 -8.77 -15.49 -2.76
CA HIS A 136 -9.78 -15.14 -1.74
C HIS A 136 -10.75 -14.05 -2.23
N PRO A 137 -11.33 -14.16 -3.45
CA PRO A 137 -12.15 -13.10 -4.04
C PRO A 137 -13.37 -12.74 -3.19
N ASP A 138 -13.90 -13.71 -2.43
CA ASP A 138 -15.08 -13.51 -1.57
C ASP A 138 -14.81 -12.58 -0.37
N LEU A 139 -13.55 -12.31 -0.04
CA LEU A 139 -13.16 -11.45 1.07
C LEU A 139 -12.96 -9.97 0.65
N VAL A 140 -13.04 -9.65 -0.64
CA VAL A 140 -12.71 -8.31 -1.15
C VAL A 140 -13.91 -7.65 -1.80
N ASN A 141 -14.15 -6.37 -1.51
CA ASN A 141 -15.13 -5.53 -2.19
C ASN A 141 -14.48 -4.81 -3.38
N LYS A 142 -13.45 -4.01 -3.13
CA LYS A 142 -12.67 -3.24 -4.11
C LYS A 142 -11.20 -3.30 -3.72
N ALA A 143 -10.30 -3.14 -4.69
CA ALA A 143 -8.86 -3.12 -4.41
C ALA A 143 -8.15 -1.95 -5.11
N VAL A 144 -7.14 -1.41 -4.45
CA VAL A 144 -6.18 -0.44 -5.00
C VAL A 144 -4.82 -1.12 -5.01
N LEU A 145 -4.25 -1.32 -6.20
CA LEU A 145 -2.94 -1.93 -6.42
C LEU A 145 -1.97 -0.85 -6.90
N CYS A 146 -0.91 -0.62 -6.13
CA CYS A 146 0.02 0.49 -6.33
C CYS A 146 1.41 -0.03 -6.70
N ALA A 147 1.98 0.41 -7.82
CA ALA A 147 3.35 0.12 -8.23
C ALA A 147 3.68 -1.39 -8.17
N ALA A 148 3.07 -2.18 -9.03
CA ALA A 148 3.22 -3.63 -9.06
C ALA A 148 3.52 -4.17 -10.45
N ASP A 149 4.17 -5.32 -10.51
CA ASP A 149 4.35 -6.12 -11.72
C ASP A 149 3.36 -7.32 -11.78
N PRO A 150 3.13 -7.87 -12.99
CA PRO A 150 2.20 -8.98 -13.22
C PRO A 150 2.78 -10.37 -12.94
N SER A 151 4.07 -10.48 -12.62
CA SER A 151 4.87 -11.71 -12.47
C SER A 151 5.38 -12.36 -13.75
N GLY A 152 6.36 -13.25 -13.57
CA GLY A 152 6.85 -14.17 -14.59
C GLY A 152 7.42 -13.47 -15.82
N LYS A 153 7.25 -14.09 -16.97
CA LYS A 153 7.70 -13.57 -18.28
C LYS A 153 6.93 -12.35 -18.79
N TYR A 154 5.85 -11.98 -18.10
CA TYR A 154 5.00 -10.84 -18.46
C TYR A 154 5.44 -9.53 -17.79
N ASP A 155 6.39 -9.64 -16.85
CA ASP A 155 7.03 -8.50 -16.21
C ASP A 155 7.84 -7.68 -17.21
N ASP A 156 7.70 -6.35 -17.16
CA ASP A 156 8.59 -5.39 -17.78
C ASP A 156 9.64 -4.99 -16.73
N PRO A 157 10.86 -5.54 -16.79
CA PRO A 157 11.81 -5.39 -15.69
C PRO A 157 12.36 -3.97 -15.57
N ALA A 158 12.85 -3.63 -14.38
CA ALA A 158 13.65 -2.43 -14.17
C ALA A 158 14.87 -2.41 -15.11
N ALA A 159 15.38 -1.21 -15.43
CA ALA A 159 16.63 -1.08 -16.18
C ALA A 159 17.78 -1.80 -15.44
N PRO A 160 18.74 -2.44 -16.16
CA PRO A 160 19.76 -3.27 -15.54
C PRO A 160 20.61 -2.56 -14.47
N ASP A 161 20.86 -1.28 -14.61
CA ASP A 161 21.59 -0.47 -13.64
C ASP A 161 20.79 -0.18 -12.37
N VAL A 162 19.46 0.00 -12.51
CA VAL A 162 18.53 0.14 -11.38
C VAL A 162 18.43 -1.20 -10.64
N GLU A 163 18.24 -2.29 -11.38
CA GLU A 163 18.15 -3.64 -10.79
C GLU A 163 19.45 -4.01 -10.04
N ALA A 164 20.61 -3.69 -10.59
CA ALA A 164 21.91 -3.92 -9.95
C ALA A 164 22.04 -3.14 -8.62
N LYS A 165 21.58 -1.88 -8.56
CA LYS A 165 21.60 -1.07 -7.33
C LYS A 165 20.61 -1.58 -6.29
N LEU A 166 19.39 -1.96 -6.71
CA LEU A 166 18.37 -2.50 -5.81
C LEU A 166 18.80 -3.81 -5.16
N ASN A 167 19.49 -4.67 -5.91
CA ASN A 167 19.91 -6.00 -5.48
C ASN A 167 21.30 -6.00 -4.83
N ASN A 168 21.97 -4.85 -4.73
CA ASN A 168 23.25 -4.75 -4.03
C ASN A 168 23.01 -4.74 -2.50
N PRO A 169 23.38 -5.81 -1.75
CA PRO A 169 23.16 -5.89 -0.31
C PRO A 169 24.01 -4.88 0.47
N ASP A 170 25.13 -4.43 -0.11
CA ASP A 170 26.06 -3.48 0.51
C ASP A 170 25.70 -2.02 0.22
N ALA A 171 24.72 -1.76 -0.67
CA ALA A 171 24.31 -0.40 -0.96
C ALA A 171 23.65 0.27 0.27
N PRO A 172 24.01 1.50 0.60
CA PRO A 172 23.37 2.26 1.66
C PRO A 172 21.85 2.32 1.46
N LYS A 173 21.09 2.18 2.55
CA LYS A 173 19.61 2.23 2.50
C LYS A 173 19.08 3.47 1.75
N MET A 174 19.71 4.63 1.98
CA MET A 174 19.31 5.88 1.32
C MET A 174 19.55 5.88 -0.18
N GLU A 175 20.57 5.20 -0.68
CA GLU A 175 20.82 5.06 -2.12
C GLU A 175 19.72 4.24 -2.80
N ARG A 176 19.28 3.14 -2.18
CA ARG A 176 18.14 2.35 -2.67
C ARG A 176 16.82 3.14 -2.59
N LEU A 177 16.61 3.90 -1.51
CA LEU A 177 15.41 4.74 -1.38
C LEU A 177 15.39 5.87 -2.42
N ALA A 178 16.54 6.43 -2.78
CA ALA A 178 16.64 7.47 -3.81
C ALA A 178 16.13 6.99 -5.19
N LEU A 179 16.21 5.69 -5.48
CA LEU A 179 15.67 5.09 -6.72
C LEU A 179 14.13 5.09 -6.76
N THR A 180 13.48 5.25 -5.62
CA THR A 180 12.00 5.21 -5.54
C THR A 180 11.33 6.50 -5.98
N VAL A 181 12.08 7.56 -6.22
CA VAL A 181 11.60 8.87 -6.67
C VAL A 181 12.36 9.29 -7.93
N PRO A 182 11.82 10.22 -8.73
CA PRO A 182 12.58 10.77 -9.87
C PRO A 182 13.93 11.36 -9.41
N ASP A 183 14.98 11.15 -10.23
CA ASP A 183 16.32 11.70 -9.98
C ASP A 183 16.34 13.21 -10.32
N THR A 184 15.60 13.96 -9.52
CA THR A 184 15.47 15.42 -9.58
C THR A 184 15.56 15.99 -8.17
N GLU A 185 15.96 17.24 -8.04
CA GLU A 185 15.99 17.94 -6.75
C GLU A 185 14.62 17.90 -6.05
N ALA A 186 13.52 18.10 -6.79
CA ALA A 186 12.16 18.04 -6.28
C ALA A 186 11.79 16.63 -5.78
N GLY A 187 12.13 15.58 -6.54
CA GLY A 187 11.89 14.19 -6.13
C GLY A 187 12.63 13.81 -4.86
N GLN A 188 13.91 14.14 -4.78
CA GLN A 188 14.73 13.88 -3.59
C GLN A 188 14.26 14.69 -2.37
N ALA A 189 13.85 15.94 -2.56
CA ALA A 189 13.26 16.76 -1.49
C ALA A 189 11.93 16.20 -0.98
N ALA A 190 11.07 15.69 -1.88
CA ALA A 190 9.80 15.08 -1.53
C ALA A 190 10.00 13.77 -0.73
N LEU A 191 10.96 12.92 -1.12
CA LEU A 191 11.36 11.73 -0.35
C LEU A 191 11.82 12.10 1.06
N LYS A 192 12.71 13.08 1.17
CA LYS A 192 13.21 13.57 2.46
C LYS A 192 12.08 14.09 3.36
N ALA A 193 11.13 14.82 2.79
CA ALA A 193 9.96 15.31 3.51
C ALA A 193 9.05 14.16 3.99
N ALA A 194 8.82 13.13 3.17
CA ALA A 194 8.06 11.95 3.54
C ALA A 194 8.71 11.21 4.73
N LEU A 195 10.01 10.94 4.64
CA LEU A 195 10.77 10.28 5.71
C LEU A 195 10.74 11.09 7.02
N ALA A 196 10.80 12.42 6.92
CA ALA A 196 10.70 13.31 8.09
C ALA A 196 9.31 13.22 8.74
N ARG A 197 8.22 13.18 7.97
CA ARG A 197 6.86 13.00 8.48
C ARG A 197 6.70 11.66 9.21
N ILE A 198 7.16 10.57 8.61
CA ILE A 198 7.12 9.23 9.23
C ILE A 198 7.90 9.22 10.54
N LYS A 199 9.14 9.73 10.53
CA LYS A 199 9.96 9.82 11.74
C LYS A 199 9.31 10.66 12.85
N SER A 200 8.71 11.77 12.50
CA SER A 200 7.98 12.64 13.44
C SER A 200 6.76 11.93 14.03
N ALA A 201 6.01 11.19 13.21
CA ALA A 201 4.82 10.45 13.63
C ALA A 201 5.16 9.35 14.64
N VAL A 202 6.25 8.59 14.40
CA VAL A 202 6.74 7.60 15.35
C VAL A 202 7.24 8.24 16.64
N ALA A 203 8.04 9.30 16.53
CA ALA A 203 8.57 10.02 17.71
C ALA A 203 7.47 10.64 18.58
N SER A 204 6.33 11.02 18.01
CA SER A 204 5.16 11.53 18.75
C SER A 204 4.23 10.44 19.27
N GLY A 205 4.49 9.17 18.96
CA GLY A 205 3.70 8.02 19.39
C GLY A 205 2.34 7.86 18.70
N ILE A 206 2.12 8.55 17.57
CA ILE A 206 0.91 8.34 16.73
C ILE A 206 1.07 7.21 15.74
N MET A 207 2.25 6.62 15.63
CA MET A 207 2.57 5.39 14.91
C MET A 207 3.46 4.52 15.77
N PRO A 208 3.39 3.16 15.67
CA PRO A 208 4.28 2.26 16.40
C PRO A 208 5.75 2.47 16.02
N ASP A 209 6.68 2.14 16.92
CA ASP A 209 8.11 2.02 16.60
C ASP A 209 8.41 0.54 16.30
N ASP A 210 8.28 0.16 15.02
CA ASP A 210 8.31 -1.22 14.55
C ASP A 210 9.20 -1.43 13.33
N PHE A 211 10.23 -0.58 13.15
CA PHE A 211 11.07 -0.59 11.95
C PHE A 211 12.04 -1.76 11.84
N ASP A 212 12.13 -2.60 12.87
CA ASP A 212 13.08 -3.70 12.88
C ASP A 212 12.64 -4.83 11.96
N VAL A 213 13.51 -5.20 11.02
CA VAL A 213 13.34 -6.36 10.15
C VAL A 213 14.61 -7.18 10.17
N SER A 214 14.51 -8.44 10.53
CA SER A 214 15.67 -9.33 10.59
C SER A 214 16.28 -9.56 9.20
N LYS A 215 17.58 -9.88 9.17
CA LYS A 215 18.27 -10.30 7.94
C LYS A 215 17.56 -11.52 7.32
N GLN A 216 17.15 -12.47 8.15
CA GLN A 216 16.45 -13.69 7.70
C GLN A 216 15.12 -13.32 7.00
N THR A 217 14.32 -12.42 7.56
CA THR A 217 13.07 -11.94 6.95
C THR A 217 13.35 -11.25 5.62
N THR A 218 14.38 -10.39 5.57
CA THR A 218 14.81 -9.72 4.34
C THR A 218 15.14 -10.73 3.25
N GLU A 219 15.95 -11.74 3.54
CA GLU A 219 16.33 -12.78 2.58
C GLU A 219 15.13 -13.63 2.11
N ARG A 220 14.20 -13.95 3.03
CA ARG A 220 12.99 -14.71 2.71
C ARG A 220 12.04 -13.93 1.79
N GLN A 221 11.79 -12.67 2.10
CA GLN A 221 10.95 -11.80 1.28
C GLN A 221 11.63 -11.48 -0.06
N ASP A 222 12.95 -11.29 -0.06
CA ASP A 222 13.70 -11.08 -1.30
C ASP A 222 13.58 -12.29 -2.24
N ARG A 223 13.79 -13.51 -1.73
CA ARG A 223 13.55 -14.73 -2.49
C ARG A 223 12.10 -14.82 -3.01
N ALA A 224 11.12 -14.47 -2.18
CA ALA A 224 9.72 -14.51 -2.57
C ALA A 224 9.41 -13.58 -3.75
N ARG A 225 9.90 -12.33 -3.71
CA ARG A 225 9.61 -11.30 -4.71
C ARG A 225 10.47 -11.39 -5.97
N THR A 226 11.71 -11.91 -5.89
CA THR A 226 12.64 -11.98 -7.03
C THR A 226 12.65 -13.35 -7.67
N THR A 227 12.93 -14.41 -6.91
CA THR A 227 13.12 -15.75 -7.46
C THR A 227 11.78 -16.44 -7.74
N LEU A 228 10.90 -16.49 -6.73
CA LEU A 228 9.67 -17.27 -6.84
C LEU A 228 8.62 -16.54 -7.68
N TRP A 229 8.45 -15.25 -7.47
CA TRP A 229 7.49 -14.44 -8.20
C TRP A 229 7.84 -14.31 -9.68
N LYS A 230 9.10 -14.02 -9.99
CA LYS A 230 9.59 -13.93 -11.38
C LYS A 230 9.57 -15.28 -12.13
N ALA A 231 9.52 -16.40 -11.43
CA ALA A 231 9.36 -17.73 -12.06
C ALA A 231 7.89 -18.14 -12.27
N ASP A 232 6.92 -17.44 -11.66
CA ASP A 232 5.51 -17.78 -11.70
C ASP A 232 4.77 -17.02 -12.80
N ASN A 233 4.34 -17.72 -13.85
CA ASN A 233 3.49 -17.14 -14.89
C ASN A 233 2.00 -17.19 -14.54
N SER A 234 1.61 -18.00 -13.56
CA SER A 234 0.20 -18.26 -13.25
C SER A 234 -0.51 -17.04 -12.69
N ASN A 235 0.20 -16.15 -12.00
CA ASN A 235 -0.41 -14.92 -11.49
C ASN A 235 -1.02 -14.10 -12.63
N PHE A 236 -0.24 -13.74 -13.65
CA PHE A 236 -0.74 -12.99 -14.81
C PHE A 236 -1.90 -13.69 -15.48
N GLU A 237 -1.80 -15.00 -15.71
CA GLU A 237 -2.84 -15.79 -16.38
C GLU A 237 -4.16 -15.81 -15.61
N ASN A 238 -4.13 -15.64 -14.29
CA ASN A 238 -5.30 -15.59 -13.41
C ASN A 238 -5.85 -14.19 -13.15
N LEU A 239 -5.17 -13.11 -13.50
CA LEU A 239 -5.68 -11.74 -13.34
C LEU A 239 -7.03 -11.53 -14.03
N LYS A 240 -7.26 -12.18 -15.16
CA LYS A 240 -8.53 -12.15 -15.91
C LYS A 240 -9.74 -12.72 -15.14
N ASN A 241 -9.49 -13.46 -14.06
CA ASN A 241 -10.53 -14.06 -13.23
C ASN A 241 -10.94 -13.13 -12.07
N ILE A 242 -10.24 -11.99 -11.88
CA ILE A 242 -10.58 -11.00 -10.88
C ILE A 242 -11.88 -10.30 -11.31
N ASN A 243 -12.91 -10.40 -10.48
CA ASN A 243 -14.27 -9.94 -10.77
C ASN A 243 -14.76 -8.82 -9.85
N VAL A 244 -13.87 -8.22 -9.07
CA VAL A 244 -14.14 -7.04 -8.26
C VAL A 244 -13.51 -5.80 -8.91
N PRO A 245 -14.02 -4.58 -8.60
CA PRO A 245 -13.41 -3.35 -9.10
C PRO A 245 -11.98 -3.18 -8.57
N VAL A 246 -11.04 -2.85 -9.47
CA VAL A 246 -9.63 -2.63 -9.13
C VAL A 246 -9.16 -1.29 -9.67
N LEU A 247 -8.62 -0.44 -8.81
CA LEU A 247 -7.85 0.74 -9.20
C LEU A 247 -6.36 0.37 -9.21
N ILE A 248 -5.74 0.53 -10.36
CA ILE A 248 -4.29 0.35 -10.51
C ILE A 248 -3.66 1.74 -10.55
N THR A 249 -2.65 1.96 -9.71
CA THR A 249 -1.99 3.26 -9.60
C THR A 249 -0.49 3.10 -9.70
N ASP A 250 0.16 4.09 -10.33
CA ASP A 250 1.61 4.08 -10.48
C ASP A 250 2.19 5.49 -10.61
N GLY A 251 3.48 5.63 -10.36
CA GLY A 251 4.23 6.82 -10.68
C GLY A 251 4.70 6.79 -12.14
N ARG A 252 4.56 7.91 -12.85
CA ARG A 252 4.97 7.99 -14.27
C ARG A 252 6.45 7.69 -14.52
N TYR A 253 7.27 7.86 -13.48
CA TYR A 253 8.72 7.69 -13.52
C TYR A 253 9.17 6.58 -12.59
N ASP A 254 8.31 5.57 -12.37
CA ASP A 254 8.69 4.40 -11.59
C ASP A 254 9.82 3.64 -12.32
N ALA A 255 11.01 3.65 -11.71
CA ALA A 255 12.17 2.97 -12.25
C ALA A 255 12.32 1.54 -11.67
N ILE A 256 11.55 1.19 -10.65
CA ILE A 256 11.62 -0.09 -9.92
C ILE A 256 10.65 -1.11 -10.53
N ASP A 257 9.38 -0.76 -10.59
CA ASP A 257 8.33 -1.51 -11.29
C ASP A 257 7.78 -0.61 -12.42
N PRO A 258 8.39 -0.61 -13.62
CA PRO A 258 8.07 0.35 -14.68
C PRO A 258 6.57 0.46 -14.96
N PRO A 259 6.04 1.66 -15.25
CA PRO A 259 4.59 1.92 -15.42
C PRO A 259 3.91 1.05 -16.48
N LYS A 260 4.68 0.44 -17.38
CA LYS A 260 4.19 -0.54 -18.34
C LYS A 260 3.62 -1.78 -17.66
N ASN A 261 4.13 -2.15 -16.49
CA ASN A 261 3.58 -3.26 -15.69
C ASN A 261 2.14 -2.96 -15.25
N SER A 262 1.88 -1.73 -14.80
CA SER A 262 0.54 -1.27 -14.44
C SER A 262 -0.43 -1.31 -15.63
N LEU A 263 0.04 -0.97 -16.85
CA LEU A 263 -0.75 -1.13 -18.08
C LEU A 263 -1.05 -2.60 -18.40
N ILE A 264 -0.06 -3.48 -18.23
CA ILE A 264 -0.22 -4.93 -18.47
C ILE A 264 -1.27 -5.50 -17.51
N ILE A 265 -1.20 -5.17 -16.22
CA ILE A 265 -2.17 -5.60 -15.22
C ILE A 265 -3.57 -5.06 -15.54
N ALA A 266 -3.67 -3.76 -15.87
CA ALA A 266 -4.95 -3.11 -16.18
C ALA A 266 -5.63 -3.73 -17.40
N ASN A 267 -4.87 -4.11 -18.43
CA ASN A 267 -5.41 -4.78 -19.62
C ASN A 267 -5.92 -6.21 -19.34
N GLN A 268 -5.46 -6.83 -18.27
CA GLN A 268 -5.81 -8.21 -17.94
C GLN A 268 -7.01 -8.30 -16.99
N ILE A 269 -7.20 -7.33 -16.10
CA ILE A 269 -8.30 -7.32 -15.13
C ILE A 269 -9.55 -6.70 -15.76
N PRO A 270 -10.70 -7.42 -15.83
CA PRO A 270 -11.89 -6.95 -16.54
C PRO A 270 -12.50 -5.64 -16.02
N PHE A 271 -12.47 -5.42 -14.70
CA PHE A 271 -13.02 -4.23 -14.04
C PHE A 271 -11.90 -3.40 -13.42
N SER A 272 -11.06 -2.82 -14.26
CA SER A 272 -9.92 -2.03 -13.83
C SER A 272 -10.01 -0.56 -14.25
N TRP A 273 -9.50 0.31 -13.38
CA TRP A 273 -9.17 1.71 -13.67
C TRP A 273 -7.68 1.89 -13.50
N LEU A 274 -7.11 2.84 -14.23
CA LEU A 274 -5.68 3.14 -14.18
C LEU A 274 -5.49 4.63 -13.93
N ALA A 275 -4.66 4.97 -12.93
CA ALA A 275 -4.28 6.34 -12.62
C ALA A 275 -2.77 6.47 -12.44
N PHE A 276 -2.16 7.40 -13.17
CA PHE A 276 -0.74 7.72 -13.04
C PHE A 276 -0.55 9.03 -12.28
N PHE A 277 0.39 9.00 -11.33
CA PHE A 277 0.80 10.15 -10.54
C PHE A 277 2.14 10.70 -11.05
N ASP A 278 2.35 11.99 -10.81
CA ASP A 278 3.65 12.59 -11.05
C ASP A 278 4.62 12.20 -9.92
N GLY A 279 5.47 11.22 -10.20
CA GLY A 279 6.37 10.61 -9.22
C GLY A 279 7.00 9.31 -9.72
N GLY A 280 7.85 8.70 -8.90
CA GLY A 280 8.43 7.37 -9.10
C GLY A 280 7.68 6.31 -8.32
N HIS A 281 8.36 5.23 -7.95
CA HIS A 281 7.80 4.13 -7.15
C HIS A 281 7.11 4.60 -5.86
N SER A 282 7.69 5.61 -5.21
CA SER A 282 7.14 6.23 -3.98
C SER A 282 6.16 7.38 -4.24
N PHE A 283 5.42 7.40 -5.35
CA PHE A 283 4.46 8.47 -5.69
C PHE A 283 3.44 8.75 -4.59
N LEU A 284 2.98 7.72 -3.88
CA LEU A 284 2.01 7.85 -2.80
C LEU A 284 2.59 8.52 -1.54
N TYR A 285 3.92 8.55 -1.39
CA TYR A 285 4.61 9.27 -0.32
C TYR A 285 4.98 10.69 -0.72
N THR A 286 5.19 10.94 -2.01
CA THR A 286 5.52 12.28 -2.51
C THR A 286 4.29 13.16 -2.73
N SER A 287 3.11 12.55 -2.93
CA SER A 287 1.81 13.22 -3.09
C SER A 287 0.71 12.58 -2.22
N PRO A 288 0.92 12.43 -0.88
CA PRO A 288 0.12 11.56 -0.04
C PRO A 288 -1.37 11.96 0.02
N LYS A 289 -1.66 13.25 0.06
CA LYS A 289 -3.05 13.73 0.11
C LYS A 289 -3.77 13.50 -1.22
N HIS A 290 -3.16 13.86 -2.34
CA HIS A 290 -3.74 13.69 -3.67
C HIS A 290 -3.98 12.21 -3.98
N PHE A 291 -3.04 11.34 -3.60
CA PHE A 291 -3.23 9.90 -3.72
C PHE A 291 -4.42 9.42 -2.87
N ALA A 292 -4.48 9.81 -1.58
CA ALA A 292 -5.56 9.42 -0.70
C ALA A 292 -6.94 9.93 -1.17
N ASP A 293 -7.03 11.16 -1.70
CA ASP A 293 -8.27 11.71 -2.28
C ASP A 293 -8.73 10.85 -3.50
N THR A 294 -7.78 10.39 -4.32
CA THR A 294 -8.07 9.49 -5.46
C THR A 294 -8.58 8.12 -4.99
N VAL A 295 -7.96 7.56 -3.95
CA VAL A 295 -8.41 6.29 -3.32
C VAL A 295 -9.81 6.46 -2.74
N ASN A 296 -10.07 7.53 -1.99
CA ASN A 296 -11.39 7.82 -1.42
C ASN A 296 -12.46 7.92 -2.51
N ALA A 297 -12.17 8.62 -3.62
CA ALA A 297 -13.11 8.75 -4.74
C ALA A 297 -13.42 7.40 -5.43
N PHE A 298 -12.46 6.49 -5.50
CA PHE A 298 -12.66 5.16 -6.06
C PHE A 298 -13.42 4.22 -5.11
N LEU A 299 -13.17 4.30 -3.81
CA LEU A 299 -13.77 3.40 -2.82
C LEU A 299 -15.23 3.76 -2.47
N GLN A 300 -15.66 4.98 -2.73
CA GLN A 300 -17.09 5.38 -2.64
C GLN A 300 -17.90 4.57 -3.68
#